data_07b1c0a19169806a9607229c359b935f
#
_entry.id   07b1c0a19169806a9607229c359b935f
#
_cell.length_a   1.000
_cell.length_b   1.000
_cell.length_c   1.000
_cell.angle_alpha   90.00
_cell.angle_beta   90.00
_cell.angle_gamma   90.00
#
_symmetry.space_group_name_H-M   'P 1'
#
loop_
_entity.id
_entity.type
_entity.pdbx_description
1 polymer ?
#
loop_
_entity_poly.entity_id
_entity_poly.type
_entity_poly.pdbx_seq_one_letter_code
_entity_poly.pdbx_strand_id
1 'polypeptide(L)'
;MSFNQFTNLDFQSLRVQIKDYLRVNSDFADFDFEGSNFATLIDLLAYNSYITAYNTNMAVNECFLDSATLRENVVSLARNIGYIPRSARSAQAVVNFSVDLSTNDTKIVTLKAGQVALGVQSNSNYIFSIPDDFVATVGVNNIAVFSNLKIYEGVYLEKSFQIDYNQPNQRFILPNANIDATSIRVTVRSSTNEIYSLYNNILQVDSTSKLFLIQEIEDEKYEILFGDGIIGKKPPAGAIITVSYIVTNGRLGNGSRNFSFVGILRDDTDTTITSGISVLTTTQKSEMGDDIEDVSSIKYLAPRIYSSQYRAVTANDYTGIIPFVYPNVDSVTAYGGEELEPPEYGKVFISIKPKDGAFLSQITKDDISRKLKQYAIAGIKPEIIDLKYLYVEVDTTIYYNTNATSEVSELITAVTKTLTTYSLSSDINSFGGRFKYSKVIGLVDASARGITSNITRIKMRRDIVPELNTFATYELCYGNAFYDQPNGYGIRSTGFTVSGIDGTLYLGDIPTAGTTVGKLVFFKLVNNLPLIVKNDAGTVDYVHGEINLDVVNITGASLSSGVIEVEAIPDSNDVIALKDLYLQLSVPNSTVNALPDVISSGENTSATAYVKTSSYASESIYTR
;
A
#
# COMPACT_ATOMS: atom_id res chain seq x y z
N MET A 1 -14.57 13.51 2.19
CA MET A 1 -14.40 14.79 2.92
C MET A 1 -15.57 15.70 2.57
N SER A 2 -16.17 16.34 3.55
CA SER A 2 -17.34 17.18 3.31
C SER A 2 -16.90 18.54 2.77
N PHE A 3 -17.41 18.91 1.63
CA PHE A 3 -17.37 20.28 1.14
C PHE A 3 -18.17 21.15 2.11
N ASN A 4 -17.53 22.13 2.73
CA ASN A 4 -18.22 23.05 3.65
C ASN A 4 -18.95 24.12 2.85
N GLN A 5 -20.24 24.20 3.03
CA GLN A 5 -21.07 25.19 2.38
C GLN A 5 -21.17 26.45 3.24
N PHE A 6 -20.53 27.54 2.81
CA PHE A 6 -20.52 28.83 3.52
C PHE A 6 -21.57 29.79 3.00
N THR A 7 -22.05 29.60 1.77
CA THR A 7 -23.04 30.44 1.13
C THR A 7 -24.17 29.58 0.56
N ASN A 8 -25.33 30.20 0.31
CA ASN A 8 -26.45 29.50 -0.31
C ASN A 8 -26.12 29.16 -1.77
N LEU A 9 -26.17 27.86 -2.12
CA LEU A 9 -25.93 27.30 -3.46
C LEU A 9 -27.22 26.80 -4.11
N ASP A 10 -28.39 27.24 -3.64
CA ASP A 10 -29.66 26.93 -4.27
C ASP A 10 -30.13 28.09 -5.14
N PHE A 11 -30.13 27.87 -6.45
CA PHE A 11 -30.57 28.85 -7.45
C PHE A 11 -32.02 29.31 -7.20
N GLN A 12 -32.93 28.38 -6.88
CA GLN A 12 -34.34 28.71 -6.64
C GLN A 12 -34.51 29.56 -5.39
N SER A 13 -33.79 29.25 -4.34
CA SER A 13 -33.79 30.06 -3.11
C SER A 13 -33.29 31.48 -3.37
N LEU A 14 -32.20 31.65 -4.14
CA LEU A 14 -31.68 32.96 -4.52
C LEU A 14 -32.70 33.74 -5.37
N ARG A 15 -33.34 33.09 -6.34
CA ARG A 15 -34.39 33.67 -7.14
C ARG A 15 -35.57 34.18 -6.29
N VAL A 16 -36.02 33.35 -5.35
CA VAL A 16 -37.12 33.73 -4.42
C VAL A 16 -36.73 34.92 -3.56
N GLN A 17 -35.51 34.91 -3.00
CA GLN A 17 -35.01 36.03 -2.20
C GLN A 17 -34.97 37.34 -2.98
N ILE A 18 -34.54 37.32 -4.23
CA ILE A 18 -34.57 38.52 -5.10
C ILE A 18 -36.01 39.00 -5.34
N LYS A 19 -36.93 38.06 -5.65
CA LYS A 19 -38.35 38.40 -5.82
C LYS A 19 -38.96 38.97 -4.54
N ASP A 20 -38.69 38.41 -3.39
CA ASP A 20 -39.19 38.89 -2.10
C ASP A 20 -38.64 40.27 -1.76
N TYR A 21 -37.34 40.52 -2.05
CA TYR A 21 -36.76 41.85 -1.90
C TYR A 21 -37.48 42.91 -2.78
N LEU A 22 -37.79 42.57 -4.03
CA LEU A 22 -38.48 43.46 -4.95
C LEU A 22 -39.92 43.71 -4.51
N ARG A 23 -40.63 42.74 -3.96
CA ARG A 23 -42.00 42.93 -3.39
C ARG A 23 -42.04 43.97 -2.29
N VAL A 24 -41.03 44.03 -1.47
CA VAL A 24 -40.98 44.95 -0.30
C VAL A 24 -40.49 46.35 -0.69
N ASN A 25 -39.56 46.42 -1.66
CA ASN A 25 -38.77 47.63 -1.87
C ASN A 25 -38.93 48.26 -3.27
N SER A 26 -39.86 47.81 -4.14
CA SER A 26 -40.00 48.37 -5.47
C SER A 26 -41.48 48.56 -5.88
N ASP A 27 -41.75 49.58 -6.73
CA ASP A 27 -43.03 49.83 -7.35
C ASP A 27 -43.26 49.02 -8.66
N PHE A 28 -42.35 48.11 -8.99
CA PHE A 28 -42.44 47.28 -10.18
C PHE A 28 -43.43 46.14 -9.98
N ALA A 29 -44.47 46.03 -10.84
CA ALA A 29 -45.55 45.06 -10.71
C ALA A 29 -45.33 43.77 -11.53
N ASP A 30 -44.47 43.76 -12.54
CA ASP A 30 -44.36 42.68 -13.54
C ASP A 30 -43.30 41.60 -13.22
N PHE A 31 -42.63 41.67 -12.10
CA PHE A 31 -41.52 40.74 -11.76
C PHE A 31 -41.99 39.31 -11.40
N ASP A 32 -43.27 39.11 -11.08
CA ASP A 32 -43.82 37.78 -10.75
C ASP A 32 -44.31 37.01 -11.98
N PHE A 33 -44.47 37.67 -13.15
CA PHE A 33 -44.88 37.02 -14.35
C PHE A 33 -43.71 36.32 -15.06
N GLU A 34 -43.77 35.01 -15.17
CA GLU A 34 -42.64 34.20 -15.69
C GLU A 34 -42.23 34.48 -17.14
N GLY A 35 -43.10 35.06 -17.92
CA GLY A 35 -42.85 35.48 -19.32
C GLY A 35 -42.37 36.93 -19.45
N SER A 36 -42.18 37.68 -18.36
CA SER A 36 -41.75 39.07 -18.41
C SER A 36 -40.22 39.21 -18.62
N ASN A 37 -39.81 40.33 -19.23
CA ASN A 37 -38.40 40.66 -19.35
C ASN A 37 -37.74 40.84 -17.96
N PHE A 38 -38.50 41.26 -16.97
CA PHE A 38 -38.03 41.36 -15.57
C PHE A 38 -37.75 40.01 -14.94
N ALA A 39 -38.59 38.98 -15.21
CA ALA A 39 -38.32 37.63 -14.73
C ALA A 39 -37.01 37.09 -15.30
N THR A 40 -36.70 37.36 -16.57
CA THR A 40 -35.43 36.98 -17.20
C THR A 40 -34.22 37.71 -16.56
N LEU A 41 -34.37 38.99 -16.21
CA LEU A 41 -33.32 39.74 -15.48
C LEU A 41 -33.11 39.20 -14.07
N ILE A 42 -34.17 38.81 -13.36
CA ILE A 42 -34.09 38.19 -12.04
C ILE A 42 -33.38 36.85 -12.15
N ASP A 43 -33.67 36.04 -13.17
CA ASP A 43 -33.00 34.77 -13.41
C ASP A 43 -31.51 34.98 -13.73
N LEU A 44 -31.15 36.00 -14.49
CA LEU A 44 -29.75 36.37 -14.75
C LEU A 44 -29.02 36.82 -13.48
N LEU A 45 -29.66 37.63 -12.64
CA LEU A 45 -29.10 38.08 -11.36
C LEU A 45 -28.94 36.92 -10.38
N ALA A 46 -29.93 36.02 -10.30
CA ALA A 46 -29.88 34.83 -9.49
C ALA A 46 -28.77 33.90 -9.95
N TYR A 47 -28.60 33.73 -11.27
CA TYR A 47 -27.50 32.94 -11.84
C TYR A 47 -26.13 33.55 -11.53
N ASN A 48 -25.97 34.87 -11.70
CA ASN A 48 -24.73 35.55 -11.35
C ASN A 48 -24.42 35.42 -9.84
N SER A 49 -25.44 35.55 -8.98
CA SER A 49 -25.29 35.37 -7.53
C SER A 49 -24.91 33.93 -7.19
N TYR A 50 -25.49 32.96 -7.87
CA TYR A 50 -25.14 31.53 -7.72
C TYR A 50 -23.68 31.27 -8.09
N ILE A 51 -23.22 31.75 -9.26
CA ILE A 51 -21.82 31.60 -9.68
C ILE A 51 -20.87 32.30 -8.71
N THR A 52 -21.20 33.50 -8.25
CA THR A 52 -20.41 34.24 -7.27
C THR A 52 -20.35 33.47 -5.93
N ALA A 53 -21.47 32.95 -5.47
CA ALA A 53 -21.56 32.13 -4.26
C ALA A 53 -20.72 30.82 -4.39
N TYR A 54 -20.80 30.17 -5.55
CA TYR A 54 -20.00 28.98 -5.87
C TYR A 54 -18.51 29.30 -5.83
N ASN A 55 -18.06 30.32 -6.54
CA ASN A 55 -16.65 30.74 -6.55
C ASN A 55 -16.15 31.13 -5.14
N THR A 56 -16.99 31.79 -4.35
CA THR A 56 -16.67 32.14 -2.96
C THR A 56 -16.49 30.89 -2.10
N ASN A 57 -17.44 29.94 -2.22
CA ASN A 57 -17.32 28.66 -1.50
C ASN A 57 -16.05 27.90 -1.90
N MET A 58 -15.73 27.84 -3.20
CA MET A 58 -14.49 27.20 -3.69
C MET A 58 -13.26 27.91 -3.10
N ALA A 59 -13.19 29.23 -3.21
CA ALA A 59 -12.04 29.98 -2.71
C ALA A 59 -11.84 29.81 -1.20
N VAL A 60 -12.93 29.79 -0.41
CA VAL A 60 -12.83 29.58 1.05
C VAL A 60 -12.41 28.14 1.35
N ASN A 61 -12.97 27.14 0.66
CA ASN A 61 -12.59 25.74 0.87
C ASN A 61 -11.11 25.50 0.53
N GLU A 62 -10.59 26.17 -0.49
CA GLU A 62 -9.17 26.06 -0.90
C GLU A 62 -8.19 26.71 0.10
N CYS A 63 -8.67 27.51 1.07
CA CYS A 63 -7.83 28.08 2.12
C CYS A 63 -7.49 27.13 3.27
N PHE A 64 -8.16 26.00 3.38
CA PHE A 64 -7.97 25.05 4.49
C PHE A 64 -7.48 23.69 3.97
N LEU A 65 -6.47 23.13 4.64
CA LEU A 65 -5.86 21.86 4.25
C LEU A 65 -6.88 20.73 4.15
N ASP A 66 -7.86 20.66 5.05
CA ASP A 66 -8.86 19.59 5.07
C ASP A 66 -9.85 19.66 3.91
N SER A 67 -10.26 20.87 3.50
CA SER A 67 -11.27 21.07 2.46
C SER A 67 -10.72 21.37 1.07
N ALA A 68 -9.45 21.83 0.95
CA ALA A 68 -8.83 22.12 -0.34
C ALA A 68 -8.86 20.89 -1.25
N THR A 69 -9.14 21.08 -2.55
CA THR A 69 -9.25 20.01 -3.54
C THR A 69 -8.13 20.06 -4.58
N LEU A 70 -7.62 21.25 -4.87
CA LEU A 70 -6.55 21.46 -5.82
C LEU A 70 -5.20 21.10 -5.18
N ARG A 71 -4.45 20.20 -5.85
CA ARG A 71 -3.16 19.71 -5.37
C ARG A 71 -2.20 20.84 -5.01
N GLU A 72 -2.08 21.84 -5.86
CA GLU A 72 -1.21 23.01 -5.70
C GLU A 72 -1.47 23.76 -4.38
N ASN A 73 -2.75 23.94 -4.04
CA ASN A 73 -3.16 24.59 -2.80
C ASN A 73 -2.85 23.70 -1.58
N VAL A 74 -3.15 22.39 -1.68
CA VAL A 74 -2.85 21.44 -0.61
C VAL A 74 -1.34 21.37 -0.35
N VAL A 75 -0.51 21.30 -1.40
CA VAL A 75 0.96 21.31 -1.29
C VAL A 75 1.46 22.62 -0.66
N SER A 76 0.91 23.76 -1.09
CA SER A 76 1.26 25.07 -0.53
C SER A 76 0.90 25.18 0.96
N LEU A 77 -0.30 24.73 1.36
CA LEU A 77 -0.75 24.72 2.74
C LEU A 77 0.07 23.75 3.61
N ALA A 78 0.37 22.55 3.09
CA ALA A 78 1.21 21.58 3.77
C ALA A 78 2.64 22.12 4.02
N ARG A 79 3.21 22.81 3.02
CA ARG A 79 4.52 23.45 3.15
C ARG A 79 4.55 24.53 4.22
N ASN A 80 3.47 25.31 4.40
CA ASN A 80 3.37 26.33 5.45
C ASN A 80 3.49 25.74 6.87
N ILE A 81 3.11 24.47 7.06
CA ILE A 81 3.30 23.74 8.32
C ILE A 81 4.58 22.88 8.33
N GLY A 82 5.46 23.06 7.34
CA GLY A 82 6.76 22.40 7.25
C GLY A 82 6.73 20.99 6.64
N TYR A 83 5.60 20.55 6.08
CA TYR A 83 5.50 19.28 5.38
C TYR A 83 5.83 19.42 3.91
N ILE A 84 6.80 18.65 3.42
CA ILE A 84 7.17 18.58 2.01
C ILE A 84 6.62 17.28 1.43
N PRO A 85 5.61 17.33 0.54
CA PRO A 85 5.07 16.15 -0.09
C PRO A 85 6.13 15.39 -0.87
N ARG A 86 5.95 14.07 -0.92
CA ARG A 86 6.86 13.18 -1.62
C ARG A 86 6.67 13.28 -3.14
N SER A 87 7.80 13.43 -3.86
CA SER A 87 7.83 13.29 -5.32
C SER A 87 7.58 11.86 -5.77
N ALA A 88 7.33 11.67 -7.05
CA ALA A 88 7.45 10.36 -7.67
C ALA A 88 8.83 9.74 -7.36
N ARG A 89 8.91 8.43 -7.25
CA ARG A 89 10.13 7.71 -6.89
C ARG A 89 10.44 6.65 -7.93
N SER A 90 11.67 6.65 -8.38
CA SER A 90 12.19 5.64 -9.30
C SER A 90 12.30 4.27 -8.65
N ALA A 91 11.88 3.22 -9.35
CA ALA A 91 12.17 1.85 -8.93
C ALA A 91 13.67 1.59 -8.99
N GLN A 92 14.23 1.04 -7.92
CA GLN A 92 15.65 0.79 -7.77
C GLN A 92 15.96 -0.70 -7.94
N ALA A 93 16.91 -1.06 -8.79
CA ALA A 93 17.48 -2.39 -8.89
C ALA A 93 18.97 -2.39 -8.56
N VAL A 94 19.51 -3.54 -8.17
CA VAL A 94 20.93 -3.72 -7.93
C VAL A 94 21.47 -4.77 -8.89
N VAL A 95 22.47 -4.38 -9.67
CA VAL A 95 23.08 -5.23 -10.70
C VAL A 95 24.59 -5.29 -10.54
N ASN A 96 25.16 -6.39 -11.04
CA ASN A 96 26.60 -6.57 -11.15
C ASN A 96 26.95 -6.86 -12.61
N PHE A 97 28.08 -6.36 -13.07
CA PHE A 97 28.68 -6.74 -14.36
C PHE A 97 30.19 -6.49 -14.34
N SER A 98 30.88 -7.02 -15.31
CA SER A 98 32.31 -6.82 -15.47
C SER A 98 32.64 -6.44 -16.90
N VAL A 99 33.77 -5.78 -17.08
CA VAL A 99 34.30 -5.36 -18.37
C VAL A 99 35.70 -5.96 -18.52
N ASP A 100 35.90 -6.81 -19.52
CA ASP A 100 37.17 -7.40 -19.85
C ASP A 100 37.95 -6.49 -20.81
N LEU A 101 39.09 -6.00 -20.36
CA LEU A 101 39.97 -5.06 -21.03
C LEU A 101 41.30 -5.72 -21.46
N SER A 102 41.30 -7.02 -21.66
CA SER A 102 42.50 -7.82 -21.94
C SER A 102 43.38 -7.29 -23.10
N THR A 103 42.83 -6.40 -23.93
CA THR A 103 43.52 -5.78 -25.07
C THR A 103 43.90 -4.31 -24.84
N ASN A 104 43.55 -3.70 -23.70
CA ASN A 104 43.77 -2.29 -23.42
C ASN A 104 44.54 -2.08 -22.09
N ASP A 105 45.49 -1.17 -22.09
CA ASP A 105 46.28 -0.80 -20.90
C ASP A 105 45.57 0.25 -20.02
N THR A 106 44.27 0.07 -19.82
CA THR A 106 43.38 0.99 -19.09
C THR A 106 43.42 0.67 -17.60
N LYS A 107 43.52 1.70 -16.75
CA LYS A 107 43.56 1.56 -15.28
C LYS A 107 42.19 1.83 -14.60
N ILE A 108 41.37 2.60 -15.26
CA ILE A 108 40.10 3.06 -14.71
C ILE A 108 39.02 3.01 -15.80
N VAL A 109 37.86 2.45 -15.46
CA VAL A 109 36.69 2.45 -16.34
C VAL A 109 35.60 3.26 -15.65
N THR A 110 35.07 4.27 -16.34
CA THR A 110 33.99 5.13 -15.87
C THR A 110 32.70 4.79 -16.61
N LEU A 111 31.67 4.39 -15.88
CA LEU A 111 30.30 4.32 -16.38
C LEU A 111 29.68 5.71 -16.23
N LYS A 112 29.30 6.31 -17.35
CA LYS A 112 28.75 7.67 -17.37
C LYS A 112 27.32 7.72 -16.85
N ALA A 113 26.98 8.81 -16.14
CA ALA A 113 25.61 9.14 -15.78
C ALA A 113 24.69 9.12 -17.00
N GLY A 114 23.46 8.70 -16.81
CA GLY A 114 22.48 8.54 -17.88
C GLY A 114 21.93 7.13 -17.96
N GLN A 115 21.43 6.74 -19.13
CA GLN A 115 20.87 5.43 -19.37
C GLN A 115 21.94 4.33 -19.27
N VAL A 116 21.67 3.27 -18.50
CA VAL A 116 22.60 2.16 -18.26
C VAL A 116 22.04 0.82 -18.72
N ALA A 117 20.77 0.57 -18.48
CA ALA A 117 20.16 -0.71 -18.77
C ALA A 117 18.71 -0.59 -19.27
N LEU A 118 18.29 -1.62 -20.01
CA LEU A 118 16.88 -1.86 -20.32
C LEU A 118 16.40 -3.06 -19.50
N GLY A 119 15.38 -2.87 -18.68
CA GLY A 119 14.72 -3.92 -17.92
C GLY A 119 13.39 -4.33 -18.55
N VAL A 120 13.00 -5.58 -18.37
CA VAL A 120 11.72 -6.11 -18.89
C VAL A 120 10.80 -6.44 -17.71
N GLN A 121 9.58 -5.93 -17.76
CA GLN A 121 8.51 -6.24 -16.80
C GLN A 121 7.17 -6.31 -17.51
N SER A 122 6.42 -7.39 -17.28
CA SER A 122 5.06 -7.59 -17.83
C SER A 122 4.95 -7.29 -19.34
N ASN A 123 5.93 -7.74 -20.12
CA ASN A 123 6.02 -7.53 -21.58
C ASN A 123 6.30 -6.07 -22.03
N SER A 124 6.67 -5.19 -21.11
CA SER A 124 7.07 -3.80 -21.37
C SER A 124 8.53 -3.58 -21.04
N ASN A 125 9.19 -2.72 -21.82
CA ASN A 125 10.58 -2.34 -21.60
C ASN A 125 10.64 -1.04 -20.80
N TYR A 126 11.45 -1.04 -19.76
CA TYR A 126 11.72 0.13 -18.91
C TYR A 126 13.20 0.51 -19.00
N ILE A 127 13.46 1.80 -19.09
CA ILE A 127 14.83 2.36 -19.08
C ILE A 127 15.28 2.46 -17.63
N PHE A 128 16.53 2.05 -17.38
CA PHE A 128 17.17 2.23 -16.08
C PHE A 128 18.41 3.09 -16.24
N SER A 129 18.51 4.12 -15.40
CA SER A 129 19.54 5.18 -15.47
C SER A 129 20.30 5.29 -14.15
N ILE A 130 21.46 5.95 -14.16
CA ILE A 130 22.19 6.39 -12.97
C ILE A 130 22.33 7.92 -12.96
N PRO A 131 22.17 8.58 -11.80
CA PRO A 131 22.27 10.03 -11.72
C PRO A 131 23.72 10.55 -11.72
N ASP A 132 24.68 9.72 -11.31
CA ASP A 132 26.08 10.08 -11.12
C ASP A 132 27.00 9.11 -11.86
N ASP A 133 28.19 9.57 -12.28
CA ASP A 133 29.22 8.71 -12.85
C ASP A 133 29.70 7.68 -11.84
N PHE A 134 29.88 6.44 -12.28
CA PHE A 134 30.42 5.37 -11.44
C PHE A 134 31.78 4.89 -11.96
N VAL A 135 32.78 4.88 -11.09
CA VAL A 135 34.17 4.56 -11.46
C VAL A 135 34.56 3.20 -10.91
N ALA A 136 35.08 2.33 -11.75
CA ALA A 136 35.66 1.03 -11.38
C ALA A 136 37.16 1.00 -11.74
N THR A 137 37.97 0.47 -10.80
CA THR A 137 39.40 0.22 -11.06
C THR A 137 39.60 -1.13 -11.75
N VAL A 138 40.52 -1.17 -12.68
CA VAL A 138 40.89 -2.38 -13.40
C VAL A 138 41.77 -3.26 -12.51
N GLY A 139 41.37 -4.51 -12.30
CA GLY A 139 42.12 -5.47 -11.51
C GLY A 139 43.34 -6.07 -12.25
N VAL A 140 44.10 -6.93 -11.55
CA VAL A 140 45.32 -7.57 -12.05
C VAL A 140 45.06 -8.42 -13.29
N ASN A 141 43.82 -8.88 -13.50
CA ASN A 141 43.41 -9.70 -14.66
C ASN A 141 42.86 -8.85 -15.81
N ASN A 142 43.10 -7.54 -15.84
CA ASN A 142 42.53 -6.59 -16.79
C ASN A 142 41.01 -6.58 -16.85
N ILE A 143 40.33 -6.90 -15.72
CA ILE A 143 38.90 -6.88 -15.58
C ILE A 143 38.49 -5.73 -14.63
N ALA A 144 37.62 -4.86 -15.11
CA ALA A 144 36.91 -3.89 -14.26
C ALA A 144 35.59 -4.49 -13.75
N VAL A 145 35.39 -4.52 -12.45
CA VAL A 145 34.18 -5.10 -11.85
C VAL A 145 33.28 -3.99 -11.28
N PHE A 146 32.05 -3.96 -11.75
CA PHE A 146 30.98 -3.10 -11.25
C PHE A 146 30.09 -3.96 -10.34
N SER A 147 30.27 -3.85 -9.03
CA SER A 147 29.52 -4.61 -8.02
C SER A 147 28.55 -3.73 -7.27
N ASN A 148 27.35 -4.29 -6.99
CA ASN A 148 26.28 -3.61 -6.26
C ASN A 148 25.89 -2.24 -6.87
N LEU A 149 25.92 -2.15 -8.19
CA LEU A 149 25.53 -0.94 -8.89
C LEU A 149 24.02 -0.74 -8.75
N LYS A 150 23.63 0.39 -8.17
CA LYS A 150 22.24 0.80 -8.07
C LYS A 150 21.83 1.50 -9.34
N ILE A 151 20.82 0.97 -10.00
CA ILE A 151 20.20 1.57 -11.19
C ILE A 151 18.76 1.94 -10.87
N TYR A 152 18.30 3.07 -11.42
CA TYR A 152 17.01 3.68 -11.14
C TYR A 152 16.17 3.69 -12.41
N GLU A 153 14.93 3.24 -12.29
CA GLU A 153 13.99 3.26 -13.42
C GLU A 153 13.66 4.70 -13.80
N GLY A 154 13.69 4.97 -15.08
CA GLY A 154 13.31 6.25 -15.67
C GLY A 154 14.32 6.79 -16.66
N VAL A 155 13.92 7.88 -17.32
CA VAL A 155 14.70 8.56 -18.36
C VAL A 155 15.52 9.67 -17.70
N TYR A 156 16.84 9.59 -17.86
CA TYR A 156 17.75 10.66 -17.45
C TYR A 156 17.67 11.83 -18.41
N LEU A 157 17.41 13.02 -17.89
CA LEU A 157 17.30 14.26 -18.65
C LEU A 157 18.16 15.37 -18.03
N GLU A 158 18.58 16.31 -18.88
CA GLU A 158 19.30 17.51 -18.46
C GLU A 158 18.57 18.75 -18.95
N LYS A 159 18.53 19.78 -18.09
CA LYS A 159 18.02 21.11 -18.42
C LYS A 159 19.00 22.17 -17.99
N SER A 160 19.35 23.09 -18.91
CA SER A 160 20.23 24.22 -18.61
C SER A 160 19.45 25.52 -18.54
N PHE A 161 19.85 26.39 -17.61
CA PHE A 161 19.33 27.73 -17.43
C PHE A 161 20.52 28.72 -17.34
N GLN A 162 20.35 29.93 -17.84
CA GLN A 162 21.31 30.99 -17.64
C GLN A 162 20.77 31.99 -16.63
N ILE A 163 21.62 32.41 -15.68
CA ILE A 163 21.24 33.39 -14.66
C ILE A 163 21.32 34.80 -15.24
N ASP A 164 20.18 35.48 -15.23
CA ASP A 164 20.07 36.90 -15.61
C ASP A 164 19.35 37.69 -14.51
N TYR A 165 20.09 38.42 -13.69
CA TYR A 165 19.50 39.23 -12.62
C TYR A 165 18.83 40.51 -13.12
N ASN A 166 18.91 40.83 -14.42
CA ASN A 166 18.14 41.93 -15.02
C ASN A 166 16.67 41.53 -15.24
N GLN A 167 16.36 40.23 -15.23
CA GLN A 167 14.99 39.74 -15.25
C GLN A 167 14.43 39.70 -13.83
N PRO A 168 13.41 40.49 -13.50
CA PRO A 168 12.76 40.40 -12.21
C PRO A 168 12.03 39.04 -12.09
N ASN A 169 12.22 38.34 -10.96
CA ASN A 169 11.55 37.07 -10.64
C ASN A 169 11.88 35.91 -11.61
N GLN A 170 13.14 35.77 -12.04
CA GLN A 170 13.57 34.62 -12.83
C GLN A 170 13.33 33.32 -12.06
N ARG A 171 12.58 32.40 -12.68
CA ARG A 171 12.21 31.08 -12.10
C ARG A 171 12.92 29.96 -12.86
N PHE A 172 13.42 28.95 -12.12
CA PHE A 172 14.11 27.78 -12.68
C PHE A 172 13.22 26.57 -12.60
N ILE A 173 12.27 26.45 -13.55
CA ILE A 173 11.24 25.43 -13.56
C ILE A 173 11.68 24.26 -14.45
N LEU A 174 11.64 23.04 -13.90
CA LEU A 174 11.84 21.82 -14.66
C LEU A 174 10.57 21.52 -15.48
N PRO A 175 10.70 21.21 -16.78
CA PRO A 175 9.54 21.15 -17.68
C PRO A 175 8.68 19.87 -17.52
N ASN A 176 9.20 18.85 -16.84
CA ASN A 176 8.56 17.54 -16.74
C ASN A 176 7.82 17.37 -15.41
N ALA A 177 6.74 16.62 -15.44
CA ALA A 177 6.13 16.00 -14.27
C ALA A 177 6.81 14.65 -13.95
N ASN A 178 6.40 13.99 -12.87
CA ASN A 178 6.91 12.67 -12.45
C ASN A 178 8.44 12.60 -12.27
N ILE A 179 9.04 13.69 -11.83
CA ILE A 179 10.47 13.74 -11.51
C ILE A 179 10.73 13.08 -10.15
N ASP A 180 11.71 12.19 -10.11
CA ASP A 180 12.27 11.71 -8.84
C ASP A 180 13.18 12.79 -8.25
N ALA A 181 12.67 13.53 -7.26
CA ALA A 181 13.39 14.63 -6.62
C ALA A 181 14.73 14.19 -5.97
N THR A 182 14.87 12.91 -5.61
CA THR A 182 16.11 12.39 -5.02
C THR A 182 17.23 12.22 -6.06
N SER A 183 16.87 12.14 -7.34
CA SER A 183 17.80 12.02 -8.46
C SER A 183 18.37 13.37 -8.94
N ILE A 184 17.79 14.49 -8.51
CA ILE A 184 18.17 15.82 -9.00
C ILE A 184 19.61 16.15 -8.60
N ARG A 185 20.40 16.54 -9.59
CA ARG A 185 21.76 17.05 -9.42
C ARG A 185 21.85 18.44 -10.05
N VAL A 186 22.49 19.37 -9.36
CA VAL A 186 22.62 20.76 -9.81
C VAL A 186 24.08 21.14 -9.87
N THR A 187 24.52 21.52 -11.05
CA THR A 187 25.87 22.06 -11.30
C THR A 187 25.76 23.49 -11.79
N VAL A 188 26.48 24.40 -11.16
CA VAL A 188 26.57 25.80 -11.55
C VAL A 188 27.94 26.04 -12.16
N ARG A 189 27.95 26.41 -13.44
CA ARG A 189 29.18 26.69 -14.20
C ARG A 189 29.34 28.17 -14.39
N SER A 190 30.40 28.72 -13.82
CA SER A 190 30.86 30.09 -14.08
C SER A 190 32.33 30.07 -14.58
N SER A 191 33.30 30.50 -13.79
CA SER A 191 34.73 30.26 -14.02
C SER A 191 35.15 28.84 -13.62
N THR A 192 34.44 28.21 -12.70
CA THR A 192 34.63 26.85 -12.22
C THR A 192 33.29 26.13 -12.20
N ASN A 193 33.32 24.78 -12.28
CA ASN A 193 32.16 23.97 -12.08
C ASN A 193 31.94 23.75 -10.57
N GLU A 194 30.80 24.17 -10.06
CA GLU A 194 30.42 24.02 -8.66
C GLU A 194 29.19 23.13 -8.55
N ILE A 195 29.29 22.07 -7.74
CA ILE A 195 28.18 21.18 -7.43
C ILE A 195 27.41 21.76 -6.24
N TYR A 196 26.11 21.90 -6.40
CA TYR A 196 25.18 22.33 -5.35
C TYR A 196 24.45 21.10 -4.81
N SER A 197 24.27 21.03 -3.49
CA SER A 197 23.60 19.94 -2.80
C SER A 197 22.18 20.31 -2.41
N LEU A 198 21.28 19.32 -2.42
CA LEU A 198 19.92 19.52 -1.91
C LEU A 198 19.96 19.86 -0.42
N TYR A 199 19.26 20.91 -0.05
CA TYR A 199 19.15 21.36 1.33
C TYR A 199 18.38 20.33 2.18
N ASN A 200 19.03 19.79 3.21
CA ASN A 200 18.45 18.79 4.10
C ASN A 200 18.42 19.20 5.58
N ASN A 201 19.24 20.21 5.98
CA ASN A 201 19.34 20.58 7.39
C ASN A 201 19.80 22.03 7.56
N ILE A 202 19.07 22.78 8.40
CA ILE A 202 19.34 24.20 8.70
C ILE A 202 20.60 24.44 9.53
N LEU A 203 21.08 23.40 10.21
CA LEU A 203 22.27 23.51 11.05
C LEU A 203 23.53 23.58 10.19
N GLN A 204 24.34 24.63 10.38
CA GLN A 204 25.61 24.88 9.69
C GLN A 204 25.49 25.42 8.25
N VAL A 205 24.44 26.14 7.91
CA VAL A 205 24.33 26.84 6.63
C VAL A 205 24.85 28.27 6.78
N ASP A 206 25.80 28.62 5.95
CA ASP A 206 26.37 29.96 5.85
C ASP A 206 26.19 30.56 4.44
N SER A 207 26.67 31.78 4.23
CA SER A 207 26.60 32.49 2.94
C SER A 207 27.43 31.84 1.82
N THR A 208 28.30 30.88 2.13
CA THR A 208 29.18 30.17 1.18
C THR A 208 28.68 28.77 0.84
N SER A 209 27.72 28.26 1.59
CA SER A 209 27.16 26.91 1.44
C SER A 209 26.45 26.76 0.10
N LYS A 210 26.91 25.82 -0.73
CA LYS A 210 26.37 25.54 -2.07
C LYS A 210 25.14 24.65 -1.97
N LEU A 211 23.98 25.28 -1.79
CA LEU A 211 22.71 24.60 -1.54
C LEU A 211 21.65 25.03 -2.55
N PHE A 212 20.74 24.13 -2.84
CA PHE A 212 19.51 24.43 -3.54
C PHE A 212 18.31 23.80 -2.81
N LEU A 213 17.14 24.38 -3.01
CA LEU A 213 15.85 23.92 -2.53
C LEU A 213 15.01 23.49 -3.72
N ILE A 214 14.11 22.54 -3.50
CA ILE A 214 13.14 22.09 -4.49
C ILE A 214 11.75 22.41 -3.97
N GLN A 215 10.93 22.97 -4.83
CA GLN A 215 9.54 23.29 -4.53
C GLN A 215 8.64 22.71 -5.63
N GLU A 216 7.63 21.92 -5.24
CA GLU A 216 6.56 21.53 -6.14
C GLU A 216 5.67 22.74 -6.46
N ILE A 217 5.35 22.92 -7.73
CA ILE A 217 4.51 23.99 -8.28
C ILE A 217 3.36 23.39 -9.09
N GLU A 218 2.67 24.21 -9.87
CA GLU A 218 1.58 23.79 -10.75
C GLU A 218 1.98 22.66 -11.70
N ASP A 219 1.04 21.80 -12.07
CA ASP A 219 1.22 20.66 -12.96
C ASP A 219 2.24 19.62 -12.47
N GLU A 220 2.42 19.45 -11.15
CA GLU A 220 3.38 18.50 -10.55
C GLU A 220 4.82 18.73 -10.99
N LYS A 221 5.15 19.95 -11.44
CA LYS A 221 6.50 20.36 -11.82
C LYS A 221 7.28 20.86 -10.62
N TYR A 222 8.61 20.91 -10.78
CA TYR A 222 9.50 21.36 -9.72
C TYR A 222 10.23 22.64 -10.11
N GLU A 223 10.29 23.56 -9.16
CA GLU A 223 11.11 24.77 -9.24
C GLU A 223 12.34 24.62 -8.34
N ILE A 224 13.48 25.03 -8.84
CA ILE A 224 14.73 25.04 -8.10
C ILE A 224 14.99 26.44 -7.59
N LEU A 225 15.25 26.54 -6.29
CA LEU A 225 15.55 27.79 -5.60
C LEU A 225 16.98 27.74 -5.06
N PHE A 226 17.68 28.86 -5.15
CA PHE A 226 19.03 29.00 -4.64
C PHE A 226 19.08 29.94 -3.43
N GLY A 227 20.16 29.88 -2.68
CA GLY A 227 20.43 30.83 -1.60
C GLY A 227 20.48 32.28 -2.07
N ASP A 228 20.17 33.19 -1.17
CA ASP A 228 20.18 34.66 -1.40
C ASP A 228 21.55 35.30 -1.17
N GLY A 229 22.55 34.57 -0.69
CA GLY A 229 23.87 35.02 -0.27
C GLY A 229 23.98 35.35 1.23
N ILE A 230 22.86 35.18 1.98
CA ILE A 230 22.83 35.21 3.45
C ILE A 230 22.69 33.78 3.94
N ILE A 231 21.67 33.05 3.47
CA ILE A 231 21.44 31.64 3.70
C ILE A 231 21.70 30.89 2.39
N GLY A 232 22.89 30.31 2.28
CA GLY A 232 23.36 29.64 1.09
C GLY A 232 23.93 30.57 0.03
N LYS A 233 24.85 30.04 -0.77
CA LYS A 233 25.56 30.78 -1.83
C LYS A 233 24.61 31.15 -2.96
N LYS A 234 24.55 32.44 -3.26
CA LYS A 234 23.88 32.98 -4.44
C LYS A 234 24.74 32.71 -5.68
N PRO A 235 24.22 32.03 -6.72
CA PRO A 235 24.95 31.79 -7.95
C PRO A 235 25.31 33.12 -8.63
N PRO A 236 26.48 33.24 -9.30
CA PRO A 236 26.89 34.51 -9.94
C PRO A 236 26.06 34.83 -11.19
N ALA A 237 25.92 36.12 -11.53
CA ALA A 237 25.27 36.56 -12.77
C ALA A 237 25.96 35.98 -14.00
N GLY A 238 25.19 35.56 -15.01
CA GLY A 238 25.68 34.95 -16.24
C GLY A 238 26.11 33.50 -16.12
N ALA A 239 26.10 32.90 -14.92
CA ALA A 239 26.39 31.47 -14.75
C ALA A 239 25.35 30.59 -15.43
N ILE A 240 25.78 29.41 -15.89
CA ILE A 240 24.92 28.40 -16.46
C ILE A 240 24.63 27.37 -15.37
N ILE A 241 23.36 27.21 -15.03
CA ILE A 241 22.87 26.13 -14.16
C ILE A 241 22.53 24.94 -15.05
N THR A 242 23.16 23.82 -14.82
CA THR A 242 22.77 22.53 -15.44
C THR A 242 22.13 21.65 -14.36
N VAL A 243 20.91 21.23 -14.61
CA VAL A 243 20.13 20.36 -13.73
C VAL A 243 19.92 19.05 -14.43
N SER A 244 20.41 17.97 -13.85
CA SER A 244 20.11 16.61 -14.30
C SER A 244 19.13 15.93 -13.35
N TYR A 245 18.22 15.12 -13.89
CA TYR A 245 17.16 14.46 -13.14
C TYR A 245 16.62 13.26 -13.90
N ILE A 246 15.94 12.36 -13.18
CA ILE A 246 15.28 11.19 -13.74
C ILE A 246 13.75 11.42 -13.72
N VAL A 247 13.12 11.19 -14.88
CA VAL A 247 11.66 11.14 -15.02
C VAL A 247 11.24 9.68 -14.99
N THR A 248 10.46 9.30 -13.99
CA THR A 248 10.12 7.90 -13.67
C THR A 248 8.68 7.56 -14.05
N ASN A 249 8.40 6.27 -14.28
CA ASN A 249 7.05 5.72 -14.36
C ASN A 249 6.54 5.23 -12.99
N GLY A 250 7.26 5.56 -11.92
CA GLY A 250 6.86 5.26 -10.55
C GLY A 250 6.73 3.76 -10.29
N ARG A 251 5.55 3.37 -9.85
CA ARG A 251 5.24 1.98 -9.45
C ARG A 251 5.36 0.97 -10.59
N LEU A 252 5.15 1.39 -11.83
CA LEU A 252 5.19 0.50 -12.99
C LEU A 252 6.58 -0.09 -13.27
N GLY A 253 7.64 0.58 -12.80
CA GLY A 253 9.01 0.11 -12.91
C GLY A 253 9.38 -1.04 -11.95
N ASN A 254 8.52 -1.37 -10.97
CA ASN A 254 8.79 -2.42 -10.00
C ASN A 254 8.70 -3.82 -10.60
N GLY A 255 9.58 -4.71 -10.17
CA GLY A 255 9.55 -6.14 -10.51
C GLY A 255 10.48 -6.57 -11.65
N SER A 256 11.16 -5.66 -12.34
CA SER A 256 12.12 -6.00 -13.40
C SER A 256 13.30 -6.79 -12.84
N ARG A 257 13.64 -7.90 -13.51
CA ARG A 257 14.71 -8.82 -13.07
C ARG A 257 15.80 -9.03 -14.11
N ASN A 258 15.46 -8.90 -15.39
CA ASN A 258 16.37 -9.15 -16.50
C ASN A 258 16.75 -7.81 -17.13
N PHE A 259 18.04 -7.52 -17.14
CA PHE A 259 18.57 -6.26 -17.62
C PHE A 259 19.56 -6.50 -18.77
N SER A 260 19.42 -5.72 -19.83
CA SER A 260 20.40 -5.64 -20.91
C SER A 260 21.16 -4.33 -20.82
N PHE A 261 22.49 -4.38 -20.94
CA PHE A 261 23.34 -3.20 -20.85
C PHE A 261 23.20 -2.33 -22.11
N VAL A 262 23.03 -1.03 -21.90
CA VAL A 262 22.97 0.00 -22.95
C VAL A 262 23.74 1.27 -22.56
N GLY A 263 24.51 1.20 -21.48
CA GLY A 263 25.23 2.35 -20.93
C GLY A 263 26.47 2.74 -21.74
N ILE A 264 27.03 3.90 -21.38
CA ILE A 264 28.27 4.42 -21.96
C ILE A 264 29.41 4.21 -20.97
N LEU A 265 30.38 3.41 -21.35
CA LEU A 265 31.63 3.17 -20.63
C LEU A 265 32.76 3.93 -21.30
N ARG A 266 33.60 4.58 -20.49
CA ARG A 266 34.79 5.30 -20.95
C ARG A 266 36.01 4.86 -20.18
N ASP A 267 37.16 4.80 -20.88
CA ASP A 267 38.46 4.55 -20.29
C ASP A 267 39.09 5.85 -19.71
N ASP A 268 40.29 5.74 -19.19
CA ASP A 268 41.07 6.85 -18.65
C ASP A 268 41.52 7.87 -19.71
N THR A 269 41.40 7.55 -20.99
CA THR A 269 41.66 8.44 -22.14
C THR A 269 40.40 9.05 -22.73
N ASP A 270 39.22 8.85 -22.06
CA ASP A 270 37.89 9.27 -22.52
C ASP A 270 37.40 8.57 -23.80
N THR A 271 38.00 7.41 -24.14
CA THR A 271 37.59 6.57 -25.29
C THR A 271 36.44 5.65 -24.87
N THR A 272 35.43 5.49 -25.75
CA THR A 272 34.26 4.65 -25.45
C THR A 272 34.60 3.16 -25.59
N ILE A 273 34.27 2.38 -24.54
CA ILE A 273 34.42 0.92 -24.52
C ILE A 273 33.11 0.27 -24.99
N THR A 274 33.17 -0.53 -26.07
CA THR A 274 31.98 -1.17 -26.68
C THR A 274 32.00 -2.69 -26.64
N SER A 275 33.09 -3.30 -26.20
CA SER A 275 33.29 -4.77 -26.18
C SER A 275 33.80 -5.24 -24.82
N GLY A 276 33.72 -6.55 -24.58
CA GLY A 276 34.19 -7.15 -23.32
C GLY A 276 33.22 -7.00 -22.15
N ILE A 277 31.99 -6.51 -22.36
CA ILE A 277 31.00 -6.29 -21.32
C ILE A 277 30.26 -7.60 -21.05
N SER A 278 30.27 -8.05 -19.78
CA SER A 278 29.53 -9.26 -19.38
C SER A 278 28.02 -8.97 -19.28
N VAL A 279 27.21 -10.02 -19.28
CA VAL A 279 25.77 -9.91 -19.02
C VAL A 279 25.55 -9.40 -17.62
N LEU A 280 24.56 -8.49 -17.46
CA LEU A 280 24.18 -7.97 -16.14
C LEU A 280 23.55 -9.10 -15.31
N THR A 281 24.07 -9.30 -14.11
CA THR A 281 23.50 -10.20 -13.13
C THR A 281 22.73 -9.40 -12.09
N THR A 282 21.46 -9.76 -11.85
CA THR A 282 20.59 -9.05 -10.92
C THR A 282 20.77 -9.60 -9.52
N THR A 283 21.25 -8.79 -8.61
CA THR A 283 21.31 -9.11 -7.17
C THR A 283 19.98 -8.81 -6.50
N GLN A 284 19.33 -7.70 -6.88
CA GLN A 284 18.02 -7.32 -6.38
C GLN A 284 17.16 -6.83 -7.55
N LYS A 285 15.95 -7.40 -7.69
CA LYS A 285 14.95 -6.92 -8.66
C LYS A 285 14.58 -5.47 -8.37
N SER A 286 14.01 -4.78 -9.36
CA SER A 286 13.56 -3.40 -9.16
C SER A 286 12.41 -3.33 -8.16
N GLU A 287 12.57 -2.49 -7.14
CA GLU A 287 11.61 -2.26 -6.05
C GLU A 287 11.63 -0.79 -5.63
N MET A 288 10.69 -0.40 -4.76
CA MET A 288 10.57 0.94 -4.16
C MET A 288 10.17 2.08 -5.12
N GLY A 289 9.81 1.77 -6.37
CA GLY A 289 9.17 2.75 -7.24
C GLY A 289 7.77 3.08 -6.73
N ASP A 290 7.42 4.37 -6.71
CA ASP A 290 6.11 4.82 -6.28
C ASP A 290 5.70 6.10 -7.03
N ASP A 291 4.39 6.32 -7.11
CA ASP A 291 3.83 7.49 -7.74
C ASP A 291 3.96 8.72 -6.82
N ILE A 292 3.71 9.90 -7.34
CA ILE A 292 3.68 11.13 -6.55
C ILE A 292 2.63 11.00 -5.43
N GLU A 293 2.92 11.56 -4.26
CA GLU A 293 2.03 11.49 -3.11
C GLU A 293 0.67 12.10 -3.42
N ASP A 294 -0.42 11.37 -3.18
CA ASP A 294 -1.76 11.84 -3.46
C ASP A 294 -2.26 12.86 -2.43
N VAL A 295 -3.26 13.66 -2.81
CA VAL A 295 -3.82 14.73 -1.98
C VAL A 295 -4.37 14.22 -0.65
N SER A 296 -4.98 13.04 -0.62
CA SER A 296 -5.53 12.45 0.60
C SER A 296 -4.44 12.03 1.58
N SER A 297 -3.33 11.51 1.08
CA SER A 297 -2.14 11.20 1.88
C SER A 297 -1.52 12.46 2.48
N ILE A 298 -1.33 13.51 1.69
CA ILE A 298 -0.79 14.80 2.17
C ILE A 298 -1.65 15.36 3.31
N LYS A 299 -2.97 15.40 3.14
CA LYS A 299 -3.91 15.87 4.18
C LYS A 299 -3.86 15.02 5.45
N TYR A 300 -3.63 13.72 5.29
CA TYR A 300 -3.53 12.81 6.43
C TYR A 300 -2.19 12.95 7.17
N LEU A 301 -1.09 13.01 6.43
CA LEU A 301 0.27 12.97 6.99
C LEU A 301 0.75 14.33 7.50
N ALA A 302 0.47 15.43 6.79
CA ALA A 302 1.02 16.74 7.12
C ALA A 302 0.72 17.20 8.56
N PRO A 303 -0.53 17.13 9.08
CA PRO A 303 -0.81 17.48 10.46
C PRO A 303 -0.15 16.55 11.49
N ARG A 304 -0.01 15.25 11.16
CA ARG A 304 0.61 14.25 12.05
C ARG A 304 2.10 14.46 12.19
N ILE A 305 2.79 14.66 11.07
CA ILE A 305 4.24 14.96 11.05
C ILE A 305 4.50 16.28 11.77
N TYR A 306 3.66 17.29 11.57
CA TYR A 306 3.76 18.56 12.29
C TYR A 306 3.59 18.37 13.80
N SER A 307 2.59 17.61 14.24
CA SER A 307 2.34 17.35 15.67
C SER A 307 3.46 16.53 16.32
N SER A 308 4.04 15.57 15.61
CA SER A 308 5.17 14.76 16.09
C SER A 308 6.52 15.50 16.03
N GLN A 309 6.59 16.66 15.37
CA GLN A 309 7.83 17.43 15.16
C GLN A 309 8.98 16.56 14.60
N TYR A 310 8.66 15.65 13.69
CA TYR A 310 9.62 14.69 13.11
C TYR A 310 10.29 13.78 14.18
N ARG A 311 9.60 13.47 15.29
CA ARG A 311 10.08 12.58 16.34
C ARG A 311 9.06 11.47 16.59
N ALA A 312 9.54 10.25 16.70
CA ALA A 312 8.71 9.11 17.10
C ALA A 312 8.84 8.90 18.61
N VAL A 313 7.84 9.34 19.38
CA VAL A 313 7.78 9.22 20.84
C VAL A 313 6.82 8.10 21.24
N THR A 314 5.65 8.08 20.62
CA THR A 314 4.60 7.09 20.86
C THR A 314 4.53 6.08 19.71
N ALA A 315 3.90 4.93 19.94
CA ALA A 315 3.66 3.93 18.88
C ALA A 315 2.91 4.55 17.69
N ASN A 316 1.97 5.45 17.93
CA ASN A 316 1.22 6.15 16.88
C ASN A 316 2.11 7.07 16.02
N ASP A 317 3.15 7.67 16.58
CA ASP A 317 4.09 8.50 15.80
C ASP A 317 4.84 7.65 14.78
N TYR A 318 5.23 6.42 15.15
CA TYR A 318 5.85 5.48 14.21
C TYR A 318 4.91 5.14 13.06
N THR A 319 3.61 4.95 13.31
CA THR A 319 2.64 4.69 12.24
C THR A 319 2.52 5.87 11.26
N GLY A 320 2.71 7.10 11.73
CA GLY A 320 2.73 8.30 10.90
C GLY A 320 4.03 8.49 10.10
N ILE A 321 5.17 8.12 10.70
CA ILE A 321 6.50 8.32 10.10
C ILE A 321 6.85 7.23 9.07
N ILE A 322 6.37 6.00 9.25
CA ILE A 322 6.69 4.89 8.36
C ILE A 322 6.31 5.14 6.90
N PRO A 323 5.11 5.64 6.55
CA PRO A 323 4.78 5.97 5.16
C PRO A 323 5.71 7.01 4.54
N PHE A 324 6.29 7.88 5.37
CA PHE A 324 7.30 8.84 4.92
C PHE A 324 8.65 8.18 4.63
N VAL A 325 9.08 7.24 5.48
CA VAL A 325 10.36 6.51 5.34
C VAL A 325 10.29 5.43 4.27
N TYR A 326 9.18 4.70 4.22
CA TYR A 326 8.89 3.61 3.29
C TYR A 326 7.51 3.80 2.64
N PRO A 327 7.45 4.43 1.47
CA PRO A 327 6.20 4.80 0.82
C PRO A 327 5.35 3.64 0.30
N ASN A 328 5.99 2.50 0.00
CA ASN A 328 5.30 1.30 -0.49
C ASN A 328 4.57 0.55 0.64
N VAL A 329 4.02 1.30 1.59
CA VAL A 329 3.22 0.77 2.69
C VAL A 329 1.72 0.87 2.36
N ASP A 330 1.01 -0.24 2.53
CA ASP A 330 -0.45 -0.30 2.43
C ASP A 330 -1.08 -0.02 3.81
N SER A 331 -0.60 -0.74 4.82
CA SER A 331 -1.05 -0.57 6.20
C SER A 331 0.11 -0.80 7.16
N VAL A 332 0.07 -0.14 8.32
CA VAL A 332 1.10 -0.25 9.36
C VAL A 332 0.47 -0.23 10.74
N THR A 333 1.01 -1.03 11.62
CA THR A 333 0.72 -0.98 13.05
C THR A 333 2.02 -0.92 13.84
N ALA A 334 1.98 -0.24 14.99
CA ALA A 334 3.08 -0.19 15.93
C ALA A 334 2.54 -0.32 17.36
N TYR A 335 3.28 -1.00 18.22
CA TYR A 335 2.97 -1.14 19.64
C TYR A 335 4.26 -1.23 20.47
N GLY A 336 4.16 -0.85 21.73
CA GLY A 336 5.30 -0.92 22.64
C GLY A 336 5.60 -2.34 23.08
N GLY A 337 6.85 -2.64 23.37
CA GLY A 337 7.25 -3.95 23.90
C GLY A 337 6.69 -4.26 25.28
N GLU A 338 6.19 -3.25 26.00
CA GLU A 338 5.47 -3.41 27.26
C GLU A 338 4.08 -4.07 27.10
N GLU A 339 3.52 -4.07 25.88
CA GLU A 339 2.25 -4.73 25.56
C GLU A 339 2.42 -6.24 25.32
N LEU A 340 3.66 -6.76 25.30
CA LEU A 340 3.94 -8.20 25.09
C LEU A 340 3.96 -8.98 26.40
N GLU A 341 3.70 -10.29 26.32
CA GLU A 341 3.88 -11.26 27.40
C GLU A 341 4.93 -12.31 27.00
N PRO A 342 6.15 -12.32 27.58
CA PRO A 342 6.69 -11.39 28.59
C PRO A 342 7.04 -10.01 28.01
N PRO A 343 6.98 -8.92 28.81
CA PRO A 343 7.26 -7.56 28.34
C PRO A 343 8.71 -7.38 27.88
N GLU A 344 8.91 -6.71 26.75
CA GLU A 344 10.21 -6.32 26.21
C GLU A 344 10.38 -4.80 26.23
N TYR A 345 10.90 -4.25 27.32
CA TYR A 345 11.07 -2.81 27.49
C TYR A 345 12.13 -2.22 26.56
N GLY A 346 11.94 -0.95 26.16
CA GLY A 346 12.88 -0.22 25.30
C GLY A 346 12.78 -0.58 23.81
N LYS A 347 11.77 -1.33 23.42
CA LYS A 347 11.50 -1.68 22.02
C LYS A 347 10.13 -1.19 21.59
N VAL A 348 10.01 -0.83 20.32
CA VAL A 348 8.73 -0.64 19.62
C VAL A 348 8.68 -1.62 18.47
N PHE A 349 7.66 -2.47 18.47
CA PHE A 349 7.42 -3.44 17.41
C PHE A 349 6.53 -2.84 16.32
N ILE A 350 6.93 -3.06 15.08
CA ILE A 350 6.31 -2.45 13.93
C ILE A 350 6.03 -3.55 12.91
N SER A 351 4.77 -3.72 12.54
CA SER A 351 4.35 -4.57 11.43
C SER A 351 3.91 -3.73 10.25
N ILE A 352 4.45 -4.03 9.07
CA ILE A 352 4.21 -3.26 7.85
C ILE A 352 3.67 -4.20 6.77
N LYS A 353 2.49 -3.88 6.23
CA LYS A 353 1.96 -4.51 5.01
C LYS A 353 2.43 -3.69 3.81
N PRO A 354 3.27 -4.26 2.92
CA PRO A 354 3.61 -3.59 1.68
C PRO A 354 2.45 -3.62 0.69
N LYS A 355 2.34 -2.61 -0.18
CA LYS A 355 1.37 -2.57 -1.28
C LYS A 355 1.61 -3.74 -2.26
N ASP A 356 2.88 -4.02 -2.55
CA ASP A 356 3.29 -5.07 -3.46
C ASP A 356 3.91 -6.23 -2.69
N GLY A 357 3.16 -7.33 -2.53
CA GLY A 357 3.62 -8.53 -1.86
C GLY A 357 3.01 -8.79 -0.48
N ALA A 358 3.29 -9.95 0.08
CA ALA A 358 2.78 -10.37 1.38
C ALA A 358 3.70 -9.97 2.53
N PHE A 359 5.02 -9.99 2.33
CA PHE A 359 6.02 -9.75 3.37
C PHE A 359 7.15 -8.86 2.86
N LEU A 360 7.80 -8.16 3.79
CA LEU A 360 9.02 -7.41 3.52
C LEU A 360 10.25 -8.34 3.51
N SER A 361 11.19 -8.09 2.60
CA SER A 361 12.49 -8.75 2.65
C SER A 361 13.30 -8.27 3.86
N GLN A 362 14.22 -9.11 4.36
CA GLN A 362 15.06 -8.73 5.49
C GLN A 362 15.90 -7.47 5.21
N ILE A 363 16.40 -7.33 3.99
CA ILE A 363 17.17 -6.15 3.56
C ILE A 363 16.31 -4.87 3.64
N THR A 364 15.05 -4.96 3.21
CA THR A 364 14.11 -3.84 3.30
C THR A 364 13.79 -3.48 4.75
N LYS A 365 13.58 -4.48 5.63
CA LYS A 365 13.39 -4.26 7.07
C LYS A 365 14.57 -3.54 7.70
N ASP A 366 15.80 -3.96 7.37
CA ASP A 366 17.02 -3.36 7.89
C ASP A 366 17.21 -1.92 7.41
N ASP A 367 16.86 -1.62 6.15
CA ASP A 367 16.92 -0.26 5.60
C ASP A 367 15.89 0.67 6.26
N ILE A 368 14.66 0.21 6.41
CA ILE A 368 13.61 0.98 7.12
C ILE A 368 14.03 1.21 8.57
N SER A 369 14.49 0.17 9.28
CA SER A 369 14.94 0.29 10.68
C SER A 369 16.09 1.29 10.84
N ARG A 370 17.04 1.31 9.87
CA ARG A 370 18.15 2.28 9.86
C ARG A 370 17.65 3.72 9.67
N LYS A 371 16.70 3.93 8.77
CA LYS A 371 16.10 5.25 8.54
C LYS A 371 15.25 5.71 9.72
N LEU A 372 14.50 4.80 10.36
CA LEU A 372 13.68 5.11 11.54
C LEU A 372 14.50 5.56 12.75
N LYS A 373 15.76 5.12 12.88
CA LYS A 373 16.64 5.57 13.96
C LYS A 373 16.85 7.08 14.00
N GLN A 374 16.71 7.78 12.88
CA GLN A 374 16.84 9.24 12.83
C GLN A 374 15.67 9.96 13.52
N TYR A 375 14.54 9.29 13.64
CA TYR A 375 13.30 9.80 14.24
C TYR A 375 13.07 9.26 15.66
N ALA A 376 13.72 8.15 16.01
CA ALA A 376 13.56 7.48 17.30
C ALA A 376 14.23 8.26 18.44
N ILE A 377 13.61 8.21 19.62
CA ILE A 377 14.17 8.79 20.84
C ILE A 377 15.33 7.89 21.34
N ALA A 378 16.30 8.50 22.01
CA ALA A 378 17.39 7.76 22.63
C ALA A 378 16.86 6.71 23.64
N GLY A 379 17.32 5.48 23.49
CA GLY A 379 16.91 4.35 24.34
C GLY A 379 15.74 3.53 23.82
N ILE A 380 15.05 3.96 22.75
CA ILE A 380 14.00 3.17 22.10
C ILE A 380 14.51 2.60 20.77
N LYS A 381 14.39 1.27 20.61
CA LYS A 381 14.79 0.56 19.40
C LYS A 381 13.55 0.15 18.60
N PRO A 382 13.33 0.72 17.42
CA PRO A 382 12.30 0.21 16.51
C PRO A 382 12.74 -1.15 15.93
N GLU A 383 11.85 -2.14 16.00
CA GLU A 383 12.06 -3.49 15.48
C GLU A 383 10.92 -3.84 14.52
N ILE A 384 11.27 -4.22 13.28
CA ILE A 384 10.27 -4.56 12.28
C ILE A 384 10.06 -6.07 12.29
N ILE A 385 8.82 -6.46 12.61
CA ILE A 385 8.40 -7.85 12.70
C ILE A 385 7.57 -8.25 11.47
N ASP A 386 7.47 -9.56 11.24
CA ASP A 386 6.62 -10.10 10.18
C ASP A 386 5.13 -9.94 10.50
N LEU A 387 4.34 -9.79 9.44
CA LEU A 387 2.90 -9.71 9.55
C LEU A 387 2.31 -11.03 10.05
N LYS A 388 1.33 -10.88 10.94
CA LYS A 388 0.43 -11.96 11.31
C LYS A 388 -0.90 -11.75 10.59
N TYR A 389 -1.27 -12.67 9.70
CA TYR A 389 -2.52 -12.60 8.96
C TYR A 389 -3.65 -13.32 9.70
N LEU A 390 -4.82 -12.69 9.71
CA LEU A 390 -6.09 -13.33 9.98
C LEU A 390 -6.91 -13.32 8.68
N TYR A 391 -7.03 -14.46 8.04
CA TYR A 391 -7.82 -14.59 6.83
C TYR A 391 -9.29 -14.85 7.18
N VAL A 392 -10.17 -14.20 6.44
CA VAL A 392 -11.60 -14.49 6.43
C VAL A 392 -11.93 -15.16 5.10
N GLU A 393 -12.62 -16.26 5.14
CA GLU A 393 -13.08 -17.01 3.97
C GLU A 393 -14.60 -17.09 3.99
N VAL A 394 -15.19 -16.89 2.84
CA VAL A 394 -16.64 -16.79 2.66
C VAL A 394 -17.12 -17.95 1.80
N ASP A 395 -17.95 -18.83 2.38
CA ASP A 395 -18.64 -19.86 1.63
C ASP A 395 -20.09 -19.44 1.44
N THR A 396 -20.42 -19.00 0.24
CA THR A 396 -21.78 -18.53 -0.07
C THR A 396 -22.47 -19.40 -1.10
N THR A 397 -23.73 -19.74 -0.83
CA THR A 397 -24.64 -20.35 -1.79
C THR A 397 -25.72 -19.34 -2.13
N ILE A 398 -25.72 -18.86 -3.35
CA ILE A 398 -26.73 -17.94 -3.86
C ILE A 398 -27.90 -18.71 -4.48
N TYR A 399 -29.11 -18.23 -4.23
CA TYR A 399 -30.32 -18.72 -4.87
C TYR A 399 -30.73 -17.72 -5.96
N TYR A 400 -31.06 -18.23 -7.15
CA TYR A 400 -31.36 -17.37 -8.27
C TYR A 400 -32.65 -17.75 -9.00
N ASN A 401 -33.32 -16.75 -9.56
CA ASN A 401 -34.51 -16.92 -10.37
C ASN A 401 -34.11 -17.32 -11.80
N THR A 402 -34.52 -18.53 -12.21
CA THR A 402 -34.21 -19.09 -13.53
C THR A 402 -34.82 -18.31 -14.70
N ASN A 403 -35.88 -17.51 -14.45
CA ASN A 403 -36.50 -16.67 -15.47
C ASN A 403 -35.79 -15.32 -15.67
N ALA A 404 -34.98 -14.91 -14.70
CA ALA A 404 -34.27 -13.63 -14.73
C ALA A 404 -32.82 -13.73 -15.23
N THR A 405 -32.27 -14.95 -15.31
CA THR A 405 -30.86 -15.17 -15.65
C THR A 405 -30.72 -16.39 -16.54
N SER A 406 -30.02 -16.23 -17.65
CA SER A 406 -29.75 -17.30 -18.61
C SER A 406 -28.44 -18.05 -18.31
N GLU A 407 -27.49 -17.46 -17.59
CA GLU A 407 -26.16 -18.04 -17.38
C GLU A 407 -25.71 -17.93 -15.91
N VAL A 408 -25.48 -19.09 -15.29
CA VAL A 408 -25.10 -19.21 -13.88
C VAL A 408 -23.68 -18.68 -13.62
N SER A 409 -22.80 -18.83 -14.61
CA SER A 409 -21.41 -18.38 -14.53
C SER A 409 -21.29 -16.86 -14.36
N GLU A 410 -22.20 -16.09 -14.97
CA GLU A 410 -22.26 -14.64 -14.82
C GLU A 410 -22.59 -14.22 -13.38
N LEU A 411 -23.50 -14.94 -12.72
CA LEU A 411 -23.87 -14.69 -11.32
C LEU A 411 -22.67 -14.93 -10.38
N ILE A 412 -22.01 -16.08 -10.54
CA ILE A 412 -20.82 -16.42 -9.75
C ILE A 412 -19.72 -15.38 -9.96
N THR A 413 -19.51 -14.97 -11.21
CA THR A 413 -18.52 -13.92 -11.54
C THR A 413 -18.87 -12.56 -10.92
N ALA A 414 -20.16 -12.19 -10.96
CA ALA A 414 -20.63 -10.93 -10.35
C ALA A 414 -20.42 -10.92 -8.82
N VAL A 415 -20.76 -12.02 -8.14
CA VAL A 415 -20.53 -12.18 -6.69
C VAL A 415 -19.05 -12.15 -6.37
N THR A 416 -18.22 -12.90 -7.08
CA THR A 416 -16.76 -12.92 -6.89
C THR A 416 -16.14 -11.54 -7.08
N LYS A 417 -16.60 -10.81 -8.11
CA LYS A 417 -16.18 -9.41 -8.34
C LYS A 417 -16.60 -8.50 -7.20
N THR A 418 -17.80 -8.67 -6.67
CA THR A 418 -18.30 -7.89 -5.52
C THR A 418 -17.49 -8.15 -4.27
N LEU A 419 -17.17 -9.42 -3.97
CA LEU A 419 -16.29 -9.80 -2.86
C LEU A 419 -14.88 -9.21 -3.04
N THR A 420 -14.34 -9.25 -4.26
CA THR A 420 -13.04 -8.63 -4.60
C THR A 420 -13.08 -7.12 -4.38
N THR A 421 -14.14 -6.45 -4.78
CA THR A 421 -14.30 -5.00 -4.55
C THR A 421 -14.42 -4.69 -3.06
N TYR A 422 -15.16 -5.50 -2.31
CA TYR A 422 -15.27 -5.34 -0.86
C TYR A 422 -13.92 -5.57 -0.15
N SER A 423 -13.11 -6.52 -0.61
CA SER A 423 -11.79 -6.77 -0.04
C SER A 423 -10.84 -5.56 -0.15
N LEU A 424 -11.09 -4.65 -1.10
CA LEU A 424 -10.32 -3.41 -1.27
C LEU A 424 -10.86 -2.23 -0.45
N SER A 425 -11.93 -2.45 0.34
CA SER A 425 -12.50 -1.38 1.17
C SER A 425 -11.68 -1.13 2.44
N SER A 426 -11.80 0.08 3.00
CA SER A 426 -11.10 0.49 4.23
C SER A 426 -11.53 -0.29 5.49
N ASP A 427 -12.67 -0.99 5.45
CA ASP A 427 -13.18 -1.78 6.59
C ASP A 427 -12.39 -3.07 6.78
N ILE A 428 -11.83 -3.61 5.70
CA ILE A 428 -11.10 -4.87 5.64
C ILE A 428 -9.73 -4.65 4.98
N ASN A 429 -8.88 -5.63 4.92
CA ASN A 429 -7.50 -5.52 4.44
C ASN A 429 -6.70 -4.43 5.19
N SER A 430 -6.81 -4.44 6.52
CA SER A 430 -6.11 -3.51 7.40
C SER A 430 -5.81 -4.14 8.75
N PHE A 431 -4.87 -3.56 9.50
CA PHE A 431 -4.69 -3.87 10.92
C PHE A 431 -5.89 -3.38 11.71
N GLY A 432 -6.40 -4.20 12.63
CA GLY A 432 -7.62 -3.90 13.37
C GLY A 432 -8.86 -3.80 12.48
N GLY A 433 -8.83 -4.40 11.28
CA GLY A 433 -9.94 -4.43 10.34
C GLY A 433 -11.17 -5.15 10.90
N ARG A 434 -12.32 -4.87 10.32
CA ARG A 434 -13.60 -5.43 10.76
C ARG A 434 -14.37 -5.99 9.58
N PHE A 435 -14.57 -7.29 9.59
CA PHE A 435 -15.49 -7.95 8.66
C PHE A 435 -16.91 -7.87 9.21
N LYS A 436 -17.81 -7.24 8.46
CA LYS A 436 -19.22 -7.05 8.83
C LYS A 436 -20.11 -7.99 8.00
N TYR A 437 -20.60 -9.01 8.60
CA TYR A 437 -21.39 -10.07 7.96
C TYR A 437 -22.62 -9.54 7.23
N SER A 438 -23.44 -8.74 7.90
CA SER A 438 -24.67 -8.18 7.33
C SER A 438 -24.42 -7.32 6.10
N LYS A 439 -23.28 -6.59 6.06
CA LYS A 439 -22.87 -5.79 4.90
C LYS A 439 -22.53 -6.69 3.71
N VAL A 440 -21.81 -7.79 3.95
CA VAL A 440 -21.40 -8.71 2.90
C VAL A 440 -22.60 -9.45 2.30
N ILE A 441 -23.53 -9.93 3.13
CA ILE A 441 -24.78 -10.55 2.64
C ILE A 441 -25.53 -9.58 1.73
N GLY A 442 -25.74 -8.34 2.17
CA GLY A 442 -26.43 -7.34 1.35
C GLY A 442 -25.71 -7.01 0.04
N LEU A 443 -24.37 -7.01 0.04
CA LEU A 443 -23.59 -6.83 -1.18
C LEU A 443 -23.70 -8.02 -2.13
N VAL A 444 -23.74 -9.25 -1.60
CA VAL A 444 -23.94 -10.47 -2.40
C VAL A 444 -25.33 -10.46 -3.05
N ASP A 445 -26.38 -10.15 -2.29
CA ASP A 445 -27.76 -10.08 -2.83
C ASP A 445 -27.89 -8.98 -3.90
N ALA A 446 -27.22 -7.85 -3.71
CA ALA A 446 -27.26 -6.73 -4.64
C ALA A 446 -26.35 -6.89 -5.88
N SER A 447 -25.51 -7.93 -5.93
CA SER A 447 -24.50 -8.11 -6.98
C SER A 447 -25.10 -8.38 -8.38
N ALA A 448 -26.29 -9.01 -8.44
CA ALA A 448 -27.02 -9.25 -9.68
C ALA A 448 -28.53 -9.35 -9.43
N ARG A 449 -29.33 -8.84 -10.39
CA ARG A 449 -30.81 -8.83 -10.27
C ARG A 449 -31.45 -10.21 -10.23
N GLY A 450 -30.75 -11.23 -10.70
CA GLY A 450 -31.24 -12.64 -10.70
C GLY A 450 -31.14 -13.31 -9.34
N ILE A 451 -30.39 -12.77 -8.39
CA ILE A 451 -30.22 -13.36 -7.05
C ILE A 451 -31.43 -13.01 -6.19
N THR A 452 -32.03 -14.03 -5.59
CA THR A 452 -33.21 -13.89 -4.71
C THR A 452 -32.83 -13.90 -3.23
N SER A 453 -31.80 -14.68 -2.88
CA SER A 453 -31.26 -14.76 -1.52
C SER A 453 -29.91 -15.45 -1.52
N ASN A 454 -29.21 -15.41 -0.38
CA ASN A 454 -27.99 -16.17 -0.16
C ASN A 454 -27.96 -16.83 1.22
N ILE A 455 -27.22 -17.94 1.32
CA ILE A 455 -26.82 -18.54 2.58
C ILE A 455 -25.30 -18.51 2.62
N THR A 456 -24.74 -17.74 3.56
CA THR A 456 -23.32 -17.47 3.65
C THR A 456 -22.77 -17.98 4.98
N ARG A 457 -21.64 -18.67 4.95
CA ARG A 457 -20.88 -19.14 6.10
C ARG A 457 -19.54 -18.42 6.11
N ILE A 458 -19.04 -18.17 7.31
CA ILE A 458 -17.76 -17.50 7.49
C ILE A 458 -16.80 -18.43 8.21
N LYS A 459 -15.57 -18.43 7.79
CA LYS A 459 -14.46 -19.15 8.38
C LYS A 459 -13.30 -18.20 8.63
N MET A 460 -12.61 -18.40 9.72
CA MET A 460 -11.37 -17.73 10.03
C MET A 460 -10.20 -18.68 9.79
N ARG A 461 -9.12 -18.20 9.21
CA ARG A 461 -7.92 -18.98 8.97
C ARG A 461 -6.69 -18.26 9.48
N ARG A 462 -5.79 -19.03 10.10
CA ARG A 462 -4.41 -18.65 10.35
C ARG A 462 -3.46 -19.71 9.85
N ASP A 463 -2.27 -19.28 9.49
CA ASP A 463 -1.28 -20.13 8.87
C ASP A 463 -0.12 -20.36 9.86
N ILE A 464 0.28 -21.64 10.04
CA ILE A 464 1.50 -22.02 10.74
C ILE A 464 2.59 -22.21 9.70
N VAL A 465 3.71 -21.48 9.84
CA VAL A 465 4.95 -21.76 9.13
C VAL A 465 5.81 -22.64 10.05
N PRO A 466 5.83 -23.96 9.85
CA PRO A 466 6.48 -24.85 10.79
C PRO A 466 8.01 -24.77 10.66
N GLU A 467 8.71 -24.79 11.79
CA GLU A 467 10.14 -25.07 11.81
C GLU A 467 10.33 -26.60 11.68
N LEU A 468 10.70 -27.02 10.48
CA LEU A 468 10.81 -28.44 10.14
C LEU A 468 11.93 -29.13 10.92
N ASN A 469 11.67 -30.36 11.34
CA ASN A 469 12.61 -31.22 12.07
C ASN A 469 13.11 -30.65 13.41
N THR A 470 12.36 -29.73 13.99
CA THR A 470 12.65 -29.08 15.27
C THR A 470 11.48 -29.25 16.23
N PHE A 471 11.75 -29.45 17.51
CA PHE A 471 10.71 -29.47 18.54
C PHE A 471 10.31 -28.03 18.88
N ALA A 472 9.09 -27.65 18.57
CA ALA A 472 8.54 -26.31 18.79
C ALA A 472 7.11 -26.37 19.33
N THR A 473 6.69 -25.33 20.03
CA THR A 473 5.30 -25.05 20.41
C THR A 473 4.74 -24.00 19.45
N TYR A 474 3.45 -24.06 19.17
CA TYR A 474 2.79 -23.09 18.30
C TYR A 474 1.55 -22.55 18.98
N GLU A 475 1.41 -21.24 18.97
CA GLU A 475 0.25 -20.52 19.45
C GLU A 475 -0.41 -19.77 18.31
N LEU A 476 -1.73 -19.95 18.16
CA LEU A 476 -2.54 -19.24 17.18
C LEU A 476 -3.65 -18.48 17.90
N CYS A 477 -3.52 -17.18 18.00
CA CYS A 477 -4.53 -16.30 18.53
C CYS A 477 -5.33 -15.67 17.39
N TYR A 478 -6.65 -15.91 17.34
CA TYR A 478 -7.58 -15.33 16.36
C TYR A 478 -8.25 -14.08 16.90
N GLY A 479 -8.27 -13.88 18.23
CA GLY A 479 -8.91 -12.74 18.88
C GLY A 479 -10.42 -12.67 18.70
N ASN A 480 -11.04 -13.77 18.29
CA ASN A 480 -12.49 -13.91 18.10
C ASN A 480 -12.92 -15.25 18.67
N ALA A 481 -14.02 -15.27 19.42
CA ALA A 481 -14.56 -16.50 19.98
C ALA A 481 -14.86 -17.53 18.88
N PHE A 482 -14.56 -18.80 19.17
CA PHE A 482 -14.87 -19.90 18.28
C PHE A 482 -16.25 -20.49 18.60
N TYR A 483 -16.93 -20.93 17.56
CA TYR A 483 -18.15 -21.71 17.72
C TYR A 483 -17.82 -23.08 18.34
N ASP A 484 -18.36 -23.33 19.52
CA ASP A 484 -18.24 -24.61 20.20
C ASP A 484 -19.14 -25.65 19.51
N GLN A 485 -18.56 -26.49 18.66
CA GLN A 485 -19.27 -27.52 17.95
C GLN A 485 -19.40 -28.75 18.84
N PRO A 486 -20.63 -29.17 19.25
CA PRO A 486 -20.82 -30.26 20.22
C PRO A 486 -20.15 -31.59 19.86
N ASN A 487 -19.97 -31.86 18.57
CA ASN A 487 -19.32 -33.06 18.07
C ASN A 487 -17.81 -32.90 17.82
N GLY A 488 -17.24 -31.76 18.15
CA GLY A 488 -15.86 -31.42 17.83
C GLY A 488 -15.61 -31.14 16.35
N TYR A 489 -14.34 -31.02 15.98
CA TYR A 489 -13.90 -30.71 14.61
C TYR A 489 -14.40 -29.35 14.07
N GLY A 490 -14.64 -28.38 14.94
CA GLY A 490 -14.86 -26.99 14.59
C GLY A 490 -13.57 -26.32 14.09
N ILE A 491 -12.42 -26.83 14.56
CA ILE A 491 -11.08 -26.49 14.11
C ILE A 491 -10.59 -27.56 13.15
N ARG A 492 -10.01 -27.14 12.03
CA ARG A 492 -9.55 -28.04 10.97
C ARG A 492 -8.23 -27.54 10.40
N SER A 493 -7.38 -28.45 9.95
CA SER A 493 -6.14 -28.08 9.29
C SER A 493 -5.94 -28.78 7.95
N THR A 494 -5.02 -28.23 7.16
CA THR A 494 -4.39 -28.98 6.06
C THR A 494 -3.48 -30.06 6.62
N GLY A 495 -3.17 -31.06 5.81
CA GLY A 495 -2.37 -32.20 6.24
C GLY A 495 -0.91 -31.85 6.55
N PHE A 496 -0.33 -32.52 7.53
CA PHE A 496 1.08 -32.40 7.90
C PHE A 496 1.63 -33.73 8.43
N THR A 497 2.93 -33.82 8.58
CA THR A 497 3.63 -35.01 9.11
C THR A 497 4.41 -34.66 10.35
N VAL A 498 4.47 -35.59 11.31
CA VAL A 498 5.14 -35.42 12.60
C VAL A 498 6.12 -36.57 12.82
N SER A 499 7.26 -36.28 13.42
CA SER A 499 8.26 -37.29 13.77
C SER A 499 7.68 -38.34 14.72
N GLY A 500 7.91 -39.61 14.39
CA GLY A 500 7.45 -40.73 15.20
C GLY A 500 5.98 -41.19 14.96
N ILE A 501 5.26 -40.52 14.04
CA ILE A 501 3.89 -40.92 13.66
C ILE A 501 3.82 -41.04 12.13
N ASP A 502 3.57 -42.23 11.62
CA ASP A 502 3.50 -42.49 10.18
C ASP A 502 2.24 -41.88 9.55
N GLY A 503 2.38 -41.32 8.36
CA GLY A 503 1.31 -40.82 7.48
C GLY A 503 0.89 -39.39 7.78
N THR A 504 -0.06 -38.91 6.97
CA THR A 504 -0.57 -37.54 7.06
C THR A 504 -1.52 -37.37 8.23
N LEU A 505 -1.28 -36.36 9.03
CA LEU A 505 -2.08 -35.99 10.20
C LEU A 505 -2.84 -34.71 9.92
N TYR A 506 -3.90 -34.50 10.67
CA TYR A 506 -4.73 -33.31 10.68
C TYR A 506 -4.99 -32.86 12.11
N LEU A 507 -5.20 -31.56 12.31
CA LEU A 507 -5.65 -30.97 13.58
C LEU A 507 -7.17 -30.98 13.66
N GLY A 508 -7.68 -31.30 14.82
CA GLY A 508 -9.08 -31.17 15.19
C GLY A 508 -9.21 -30.85 16.66
N ASP A 509 -10.37 -30.37 17.07
CA ASP A 509 -10.72 -30.10 18.46
C ASP A 509 -11.78 -31.06 19.00
N ILE A 510 -11.77 -31.24 20.31
CA ILE A 510 -12.82 -31.96 21.07
C ILE A 510 -13.17 -31.07 22.25
N PRO A 511 -14.40 -30.51 22.29
CA PRO A 511 -14.86 -29.72 23.43
C PRO A 511 -14.91 -30.54 24.72
N THR A 512 -14.56 -29.90 25.82
CA THR A 512 -14.73 -30.52 27.16
C THR A 512 -16.06 -30.08 27.74
N ALA A 513 -16.97 -31.01 27.95
CA ALA A 513 -18.32 -30.73 28.43
C ALA A 513 -18.35 -29.87 29.69
N GLY A 514 -19.10 -28.76 29.66
CA GLY A 514 -19.26 -27.84 30.79
C GLY A 514 -18.11 -26.85 31.00
N THR A 515 -17.17 -26.77 30.08
CA THR A 515 -16.05 -25.80 30.11
C THR A 515 -16.00 -25.02 28.83
N THR A 516 -15.26 -23.89 28.84
CA THR A 516 -14.98 -23.07 27.66
C THR A 516 -13.69 -23.48 26.95
N VAL A 517 -13.09 -24.59 27.38
CA VAL A 517 -11.80 -25.07 26.86
C VAL A 517 -11.98 -26.47 26.29
N GLY A 518 -11.37 -26.72 25.14
CA GLY A 518 -11.31 -28.02 24.48
C GLY A 518 -9.90 -28.58 24.41
N LYS A 519 -9.80 -29.82 23.97
CA LYS A 519 -8.54 -30.49 23.64
C LYS A 519 -8.27 -30.43 22.17
N LEU A 520 -7.03 -30.18 21.82
CA LEU A 520 -6.52 -30.31 20.47
C LEU A 520 -6.10 -31.76 20.23
N VAL A 521 -6.47 -32.33 19.11
CA VAL A 521 -6.17 -33.73 18.77
C VAL A 521 -5.49 -33.83 17.39
N PHE A 522 -4.62 -34.85 17.24
CA PHE A 522 -4.16 -35.29 15.93
C PHE A 522 -4.95 -36.51 15.48
N PHE A 523 -5.43 -36.47 14.28
CA PHE A 523 -6.15 -37.59 13.69
C PHE A 523 -5.69 -37.87 12.25
N LYS A 524 -6.00 -39.08 11.78
CA LYS A 524 -5.84 -39.50 10.39
C LYS A 524 -7.20 -39.79 9.79
N LEU A 525 -7.35 -39.67 8.50
CA LEU A 525 -8.53 -40.13 7.79
C LEU A 525 -8.36 -41.59 7.38
N VAL A 526 -9.25 -42.43 7.89
CA VAL A 526 -9.40 -43.84 7.49
C VAL A 526 -10.80 -44.02 6.94
N ASN A 527 -10.93 -44.36 5.66
CA ASN A 527 -12.23 -44.45 4.97
C ASN A 527 -13.06 -43.14 5.12
N ASN A 528 -12.43 -41.98 5.04
CA ASN A 528 -13.03 -40.65 5.25
C ASN A 528 -13.60 -40.40 6.67
N LEU A 529 -13.25 -41.22 7.65
CA LEU A 529 -13.61 -41.02 9.06
C LEU A 529 -12.34 -40.65 9.87
N PRO A 530 -12.44 -39.77 10.87
CA PRO A 530 -11.32 -39.40 11.70
C PRO A 530 -10.96 -40.52 12.68
N LEU A 531 -9.71 -40.94 12.63
CA LEU A 531 -9.12 -41.84 13.62
C LEU A 531 -8.11 -41.03 14.45
N ILE A 532 -8.44 -40.80 15.72
CA ILE A 532 -7.57 -40.06 16.63
C ILE A 532 -6.30 -40.86 16.90
N VAL A 533 -5.13 -40.24 16.67
CA VAL A 533 -3.82 -40.82 16.88
C VAL A 533 -3.18 -40.27 18.16
N LYS A 534 -3.39 -38.98 18.43
CA LYS A 534 -2.93 -38.29 19.65
C LYS A 534 -4.08 -37.47 20.23
N ASN A 535 -4.53 -37.83 21.42
CA ASN A 535 -5.73 -37.26 22.06
C ASN A 535 -5.42 -36.02 22.95
N ASP A 536 -4.19 -35.65 23.07
CA ASP A 536 -3.72 -34.51 23.88
C ASP A 536 -2.53 -33.87 23.15
N ALA A 537 -2.85 -33.11 22.14
CA ALA A 537 -1.87 -32.43 21.31
C ALA A 537 -1.76 -30.95 21.66
N GLY A 538 -2.62 -30.46 22.56
CA GLY A 538 -2.69 -29.09 22.99
C GLY A 538 -4.09 -28.71 23.50
N THR A 539 -4.33 -27.42 23.65
CA THR A 539 -5.57 -26.87 24.19
C THR A 539 -6.19 -25.85 23.23
N VAL A 540 -7.51 -25.69 23.33
CA VAL A 540 -8.30 -24.70 22.61
C VAL A 540 -9.11 -23.90 23.60
N ASP A 541 -8.99 -22.56 23.58
CA ASP A 541 -9.88 -21.66 24.30
C ASP A 541 -10.90 -21.07 23.32
N TYR A 542 -12.16 -21.47 23.46
CA TYR A 542 -13.24 -21.04 22.56
C TYR A 542 -13.67 -19.61 22.78
N VAL A 543 -13.50 -19.07 24.00
CA VAL A 543 -13.93 -17.71 24.33
C VAL A 543 -12.92 -16.68 23.83
N HIS A 544 -11.62 -16.94 24.03
CA HIS A 544 -10.56 -16.03 23.57
C HIS A 544 -10.13 -16.29 22.12
N GLY A 545 -10.56 -17.42 21.54
CA GLY A 545 -10.19 -17.80 20.17
C GLY A 545 -8.72 -18.13 20.04
N GLU A 546 -8.20 -18.96 20.95
CA GLU A 546 -6.79 -19.34 21.03
C GLU A 546 -6.61 -20.85 20.87
N ILE A 547 -5.58 -21.20 20.12
CA ILE A 547 -5.16 -22.59 19.90
C ILE A 547 -3.71 -22.69 20.33
N ASN A 548 -3.44 -23.50 21.35
CA ASN A 548 -2.10 -23.78 21.85
C ASN A 548 -1.71 -25.21 21.51
N LEU A 549 -0.76 -25.38 20.62
CA LEU A 549 -0.18 -26.66 20.22
C LEU A 549 1.03 -26.96 21.11
N ASP A 550 0.99 -28.10 21.78
CA ASP A 550 2.10 -28.59 22.62
C ASP A 550 3.34 -28.89 21.78
N VAL A 551 4.46 -29.14 22.45
CA VAL A 551 5.74 -29.45 21.81
C VAL A 551 5.56 -30.57 20.78
N VAL A 552 5.83 -30.24 19.52
CA VAL A 552 5.73 -31.14 18.38
C VAL A 552 6.90 -30.96 17.42
N ASN A 553 7.36 -32.04 16.82
CA ASN A 553 8.37 -32.00 15.77
C ASN A 553 7.70 -32.27 14.41
N ILE A 554 7.40 -31.19 13.67
CA ILE A 554 6.78 -31.26 12.34
C ILE A 554 7.88 -31.55 11.31
N THR A 555 7.64 -32.58 10.47
CA THR A 555 8.61 -33.01 9.46
C THR A 555 8.23 -32.56 8.04
N GLY A 556 6.97 -32.17 7.81
CA GLY A 556 6.51 -31.66 6.52
C GLY A 556 5.08 -31.16 6.56
N ALA A 557 4.71 -30.34 5.58
CA ALA A 557 3.35 -29.89 5.32
C ALA A 557 2.87 -30.46 3.97
N SER A 558 1.58 -30.73 3.83
CA SER A 558 1.01 -31.29 2.58
C SER A 558 0.92 -30.26 1.47
N LEU A 559 0.81 -28.97 1.81
CA LEU A 559 0.79 -27.90 0.82
C LEU A 559 2.20 -27.62 0.26
N SER A 560 2.29 -27.35 -1.04
CA SER A 560 3.54 -27.01 -1.72
C SER A 560 4.18 -25.71 -1.20
N SER A 561 3.40 -24.86 -0.54
CA SER A 561 3.87 -23.64 0.16
C SER A 561 4.66 -23.94 1.43
N GLY A 562 4.62 -25.20 1.94
CA GLY A 562 5.23 -25.57 3.22
C GLY A 562 4.47 -25.06 4.46
N VAL A 563 3.27 -24.52 4.29
CA VAL A 563 2.45 -23.91 5.34
C VAL A 563 1.36 -24.89 5.76
N ILE A 564 1.00 -24.87 7.06
CA ILE A 564 -0.16 -25.58 7.58
C ILE A 564 -1.25 -24.53 7.83
N GLU A 565 -2.30 -24.59 7.05
CA GLU A 565 -3.45 -23.71 7.22
C GLU A 565 -4.37 -24.29 8.31
N VAL A 566 -4.77 -23.47 9.28
CA VAL A 566 -5.67 -23.84 10.35
C VAL A 566 -6.92 -22.98 10.27
N GLU A 567 -8.05 -23.63 10.05
CA GLU A 567 -9.38 -23.05 9.93
C GLU A 567 -10.14 -23.18 11.24
N ALA A 568 -10.86 -22.14 11.64
CA ALA A 568 -11.78 -22.15 12.78
C ALA A 568 -13.09 -21.44 12.40
N ILE A 569 -14.20 -21.91 12.95
CA ILE A 569 -15.52 -21.29 12.76
C ILE A 569 -15.70 -20.24 13.85
N PRO A 570 -15.99 -18.94 13.52
CA PRO A 570 -16.28 -17.94 14.53
C PRO A 570 -17.66 -18.18 15.18
N ASP A 571 -17.79 -17.87 16.45
CA ASP A 571 -19.08 -17.90 17.16
C ASP A 571 -20.00 -16.78 16.66
N SER A 572 -19.46 -15.60 16.45
CA SER A 572 -20.13 -14.49 15.75
C SER A 572 -19.77 -14.52 14.26
N ASN A 573 -20.74 -14.21 13.40
CA ASN A 573 -20.45 -14.06 11.97
C ASN A 573 -19.64 -12.80 11.64
N ASP A 574 -19.53 -11.84 12.57
CA ASP A 574 -18.61 -10.71 12.46
C ASP A 574 -17.22 -11.10 12.95
N VAL A 575 -16.18 -10.68 12.24
CA VAL A 575 -14.78 -10.94 12.61
C VAL A 575 -14.03 -9.63 12.77
N ILE A 576 -13.33 -9.48 13.89
CA ILE A 576 -12.56 -8.29 14.22
C ILE A 576 -11.10 -8.71 14.40
N ALA A 577 -10.18 -8.08 13.68
CA ALA A 577 -8.76 -8.32 13.90
C ALA A 577 -8.27 -7.59 15.16
N LEU A 578 -7.40 -8.23 15.92
CA LEU A 578 -6.62 -7.56 16.96
C LEU A 578 -5.66 -6.55 16.32
N LYS A 579 -5.14 -5.64 17.14
CA LYS A 579 -4.27 -4.53 16.70
C LYS A 579 -3.02 -4.99 15.94
N ASP A 580 -2.48 -6.15 16.26
CA ASP A 580 -1.30 -6.77 15.65
C ASP A 580 -1.63 -7.74 14.50
N LEU A 581 -2.92 -8.03 14.27
CA LEU A 581 -3.38 -8.91 13.20
C LEU A 581 -3.85 -8.11 11.99
N TYR A 582 -3.34 -8.46 10.82
CA TYR A 582 -3.82 -7.93 9.55
C TYR A 582 -5.00 -8.78 9.06
N LEU A 583 -6.19 -8.17 9.03
CA LEU A 583 -7.39 -8.85 8.52
C LEU A 583 -7.37 -8.85 6.99
N GLN A 584 -7.55 -10.01 6.38
CA GLN A 584 -7.61 -10.14 4.93
C GLN A 584 -8.77 -11.03 4.51
N LEU A 585 -9.62 -10.54 3.60
CA LEU A 585 -10.61 -11.38 2.92
C LEU A 585 -9.90 -12.19 1.84
N SER A 586 -9.90 -13.52 2.00
CA SER A 586 -9.31 -14.44 1.02
C SER A 586 -10.34 -14.85 -0.04
N VAL A 587 -10.50 -14.01 -1.06
CA VAL A 587 -11.41 -14.29 -2.17
C VAL A 587 -11.03 -15.57 -2.94
N PRO A 588 -9.73 -15.86 -3.21
CA PRO A 588 -9.35 -17.10 -3.88
C PRO A 588 -9.73 -18.39 -3.17
N ASN A 589 -9.79 -18.36 -1.83
CA ASN A 589 -10.16 -19.50 -1.00
C ASN A 589 -11.65 -19.47 -0.56
N SER A 590 -12.37 -18.42 -0.98
CA SER A 590 -13.82 -18.33 -0.79
C SER A 590 -14.56 -19.10 -1.88
N THR A 591 -15.68 -19.73 -1.53
CA THR A 591 -16.49 -20.50 -2.47
C THR A 591 -17.81 -19.81 -2.76
N VAL A 592 -18.20 -19.79 -4.03
CA VAL A 592 -19.48 -19.25 -4.48
C VAL A 592 -20.21 -20.33 -5.27
N ASN A 593 -21.31 -20.83 -4.71
CA ASN A 593 -22.18 -21.81 -5.35
C ASN A 593 -23.50 -21.15 -5.74
N ALA A 594 -24.10 -21.59 -6.84
CA ALA A 594 -25.38 -21.07 -7.28
C ALA A 594 -26.39 -22.21 -7.44
N LEU A 595 -27.56 -22.05 -6.85
CA LEU A 595 -28.66 -22.98 -6.92
C LEU A 595 -29.93 -22.28 -7.44
N PRO A 596 -30.74 -22.93 -8.29
CA PRO A 596 -32.00 -22.35 -8.74
C PRO A 596 -32.98 -22.25 -7.56
N ASP A 597 -33.62 -21.09 -7.43
CA ASP A 597 -34.73 -20.89 -6.50
C ASP A 597 -36.02 -21.35 -7.17
N VAL A 598 -36.31 -22.64 -7.06
CA VAL A 598 -37.44 -23.27 -7.73
C VAL A 598 -38.41 -23.79 -6.69
N ILE A 599 -39.66 -23.34 -6.81
CA ILE A 599 -40.77 -23.91 -6.08
C ILE A 599 -41.41 -24.97 -6.99
N SER A 600 -41.29 -26.25 -6.61
CA SER A 600 -42.00 -27.33 -7.33
C SER A 600 -43.43 -27.44 -6.82
N SER A 601 -44.38 -27.56 -7.74
CA SER A 601 -45.80 -27.77 -7.45
C SER A 601 -46.22 -29.22 -7.72
N GLY A 602 -47.03 -29.83 -6.85
CA GLY A 602 -47.54 -31.23 -6.97
C GLY A 602 -47.77 -31.90 -5.64
N GLU A 603 -48.44 -33.05 -5.64
CA GLU A 603 -48.88 -33.77 -4.42
C GLU A 603 -47.73 -34.27 -3.53
N ASN A 604 -46.53 -34.41 -4.06
CA ASN A 604 -45.39 -34.99 -3.36
C ASN A 604 -44.22 -33.97 -3.16
N THR A 605 -44.52 -32.70 -3.07
CA THR A 605 -43.50 -31.68 -3.13
C THR A 605 -43.04 -31.17 -1.79
N SER A 606 -41.74 -31.25 -1.55
CA SER A 606 -41.06 -30.27 -0.71
C SER A 606 -40.80 -29.04 -1.58
N ALA A 607 -41.49 -27.97 -1.29
CA ALA A 607 -41.65 -26.82 -2.16
C ALA A 607 -40.39 -25.93 -2.29
N THR A 608 -39.27 -26.18 -1.66
CA THR A 608 -38.12 -25.32 -1.68
C THR A 608 -36.79 -26.06 -1.80
N ALA A 609 -35.85 -25.48 -2.54
CA ALA A 609 -34.46 -25.92 -2.61
C ALA A 609 -33.58 -25.44 -1.45
N TYR A 610 -34.15 -24.75 -0.44
CA TYR A 610 -33.37 -24.25 0.69
C TYR A 610 -32.75 -25.35 1.53
N VAL A 611 -31.51 -25.17 1.91
CA VAL A 611 -30.83 -26.07 2.84
C VAL A 611 -31.46 -25.89 4.22
N LYS A 612 -32.04 -26.99 4.77
CA LYS A 612 -32.71 -26.99 6.06
C LYS A 612 -31.76 -27.08 7.26
N THR A 613 -30.49 -27.23 7.03
CA THR A 613 -29.48 -27.35 8.08
C THR A 613 -28.97 -26.00 8.54
N SER A 614 -28.60 -25.88 9.83
CA SER A 614 -27.89 -24.73 10.36
C SER A 614 -26.64 -24.41 9.51
N SER A 615 -26.30 -23.13 9.36
CA SER A 615 -25.07 -22.71 8.70
C SER A 615 -23.81 -23.35 9.31
N TYR A 616 -23.87 -23.77 10.59
CA TYR A 616 -22.78 -24.44 11.29
C TYR A 616 -22.92 -25.97 11.32
N ALA A 617 -24.03 -26.54 10.84
CA ALA A 617 -24.13 -27.99 10.71
C ALA A 617 -23.16 -28.45 9.62
N SER A 618 -22.05 -29.02 10.02
CA SER A 618 -21.10 -29.58 9.07
C SER A 618 -21.58 -30.95 8.62
N GLU A 619 -21.74 -31.08 7.33
CA GLU A 619 -21.65 -32.39 6.71
C GLU A 619 -20.19 -32.82 6.83
N SER A 620 -19.94 -33.87 7.58
CA SER A 620 -18.77 -34.77 7.65
C SER A 620 -17.45 -34.39 6.90
N ILE A 621 -17.09 -33.11 6.79
CA ILE A 621 -15.78 -32.70 6.32
C ILE A 621 -14.92 -32.44 7.56
N TYR A 622 -13.91 -33.28 7.77
CA TYR A 622 -13.01 -33.22 8.92
C TYR A 622 -11.72 -32.45 8.64
N THR A 623 -11.42 -32.18 7.38
CA THR A 623 -10.19 -31.54 6.93
C THR A 623 -10.49 -30.33 6.08
N ARG A 624 -9.52 -29.44 6.03
CA ARG A 624 -9.51 -28.27 5.15
C ARG A 624 -9.12 -28.66 3.72
#